data_2c83a2c025c4bc6d542191c95f6dc414
#
_entry.id   2c83a2c025c4bc6d542191c95f6dc414
#
_cell.length_a   1.000
_cell.length_b   1.000
_cell.length_c   1.000
_cell.angle_alpha   90.00
_cell.angle_beta   90.00
_cell.angle_gamma   90.00
#
_symmetry.space_group_name_H-M   'P 1'
#
loop_
_entity.id
_entity.type
_entity.pdbx_description
1 polymer ?
#
loop_
_entity_poly.entity_id
_entity_poly.type
_entity_poly.pdbx_seq_one_letter_code
_entity_poly.pdbx_strand_id
1 'polypeptide(L)'
;MLRQIRSRIDAGERLLAAWSTDPASVGDSEASFAETLAAMAETGVVPRLVGLNERSHRTALAQRLFVTQTDREPLLVLLVAVTGRNAESLKELPHEHRIIDGKAVEVQLIKRRHGPQRWHDTVTWEIGPPHRELHTPGGLYLLLHRLMARSRGFSASESIWSTWRNCPSASGIGVTEHKDPYAMRLAASLNLKGWGARHDLREDTKNDGGAQPLSVDLRRVRTTCEVRRTRALGGHLPSAARSNTMGVLFENYLRGDPNAREWAEEVVSQAMSDAESAALSAHRHALAANGAQRLRVEIDASPPPSGARQQEGAWNACTDPELHPGTGRPCRRVSFLDCFHCANCVITRDHLPAIVALHDDLADRRRLLGDAEWWTRYGRVWTAIRYDIYAKFSPAEVSAAAANKPADALLELAEESWERP
;
A
#
# COMPACT_ATOMS: atom_id res chain seq x y z
N MET A 1 -5.00 7.53 24.19
CA MET A 1 -5.26 6.29 24.92
C MET A 1 -3.99 5.55 25.35
N LEU A 2 -3.15 5.04 24.45
CA LEU A 2 -1.95 4.31 24.86
C LEU A 2 -0.96 5.17 25.66
N ARG A 3 -0.78 6.43 25.26
CA ARG A 3 -0.01 7.41 26.05
C ARG A 3 -0.60 7.61 27.44
N GLN A 4 -1.91 7.55 27.60
CA GLN A 4 -2.58 7.62 28.90
C GLN A 4 -2.33 6.38 29.76
N ILE A 5 -2.38 5.17 29.16
CA ILE A 5 -2.06 3.92 29.84
C ILE A 5 -0.62 3.97 30.37
N ARG A 6 0.33 4.34 29.50
CA ARG A 6 1.73 4.52 29.89
C ARG A 6 1.87 5.58 30.99
N SER A 7 1.33 6.77 30.79
CA SER A 7 1.48 7.89 31.74
C SER A 7 0.96 7.58 33.12
N ARG A 8 -0.19 6.88 33.23
CA ARG A 8 -0.75 6.54 34.54
C ARG A 8 0.05 5.46 35.28
N ILE A 9 0.58 4.45 34.55
CA ILE A 9 1.46 3.43 35.14
C ILE A 9 2.80 4.06 35.53
N ASP A 10 3.41 4.85 34.65
CA ASP A 10 4.66 5.56 34.94
C ASP A 10 4.52 6.51 36.15
N ALA A 11 3.35 7.13 36.34
CA ALA A 11 3.09 7.95 37.52
C ALA A 11 2.99 7.11 38.79
N GLY A 12 2.29 5.97 38.75
CA GLY A 12 2.22 5.04 39.88
C GLY A 12 3.59 4.47 40.24
N GLU A 13 4.39 4.08 39.25
CA GLU A 13 5.75 3.56 39.45
C GLU A 13 6.69 4.64 40.04
N ARG A 14 6.57 5.88 39.61
CA ARG A 14 7.37 7.00 40.22
C ARG A 14 6.99 7.21 41.68
N LEU A 15 5.69 7.22 42.01
CA LEU A 15 5.25 7.37 43.40
C LEU A 15 5.73 6.21 44.26
N LEU A 16 5.62 4.98 43.74
CA LEU A 16 6.11 3.77 44.42
C LEU A 16 7.63 3.82 44.64
N ALA A 17 8.40 4.27 43.66
CA ALA A 17 9.85 4.43 43.77
C ALA A 17 10.23 5.48 44.80
N ALA A 18 9.55 6.63 44.83
CA ALA A 18 9.75 7.66 45.83
C ALA A 18 9.45 7.12 47.25
N TRP A 19 8.32 6.47 47.44
CA TRP A 19 7.93 5.82 48.70
C TRP A 19 8.96 4.79 49.15
N SER A 20 9.44 3.93 48.27
CA SER A 20 10.41 2.87 48.57
C SER A 20 11.79 3.42 48.92
N THR A 21 12.16 4.61 48.40
CA THR A 21 13.46 5.22 48.66
C THR A 21 13.47 6.02 49.94
N ASP A 22 12.48 6.88 50.16
CA ASP A 22 12.31 7.69 51.32
C ASP A 22 10.83 8.01 51.57
N PRO A 23 10.14 7.24 52.44
CA PRO A 23 8.74 7.48 52.74
C PRO A 23 8.44 8.91 53.24
N ALA A 24 9.40 9.54 53.89
CA ALA A 24 9.22 10.91 54.39
C ALA A 24 9.23 11.98 53.30
N SER A 25 9.74 11.63 52.12
CA SER A 25 9.72 12.51 50.97
C SER A 25 8.35 12.59 50.29
N VAL A 26 7.46 11.67 50.57
CA VAL A 26 6.09 11.64 50.06
C VAL A 26 5.20 12.46 50.97
N GLY A 27 4.48 13.45 50.44
CA GLY A 27 3.60 14.30 51.23
C GLY A 27 2.47 13.51 51.93
N ASP A 28 2.04 13.97 53.09
CA ASP A 28 1.04 13.27 53.96
C ASP A 28 -0.24 12.89 53.19
N SER A 29 -0.66 13.71 52.21
CA SER A 29 -1.84 13.43 51.41
C SER A 29 -1.67 12.26 50.42
N GLU A 30 -0.43 11.93 50.04
CA GLU A 30 -0.11 10.86 49.11
C GLU A 30 0.45 9.62 49.82
N ALA A 31 0.86 9.72 51.08
CA ALA A 31 1.49 8.64 51.86
C ALA A 31 0.61 7.39 51.96
N SER A 32 -0.65 7.53 52.35
CA SER A 32 -1.60 6.42 52.41
C SER A 32 -1.87 5.76 51.06
N PHE A 33 -1.84 6.55 49.99
CA PHE A 33 -2.00 6.03 48.64
C PHE A 33 -0.73 5.31 48.16
N ALA A 34 0.44 5.83 48.47
CA ALA A 34 1.73 5.20 48.14
C ALA A 34 1.90 3.86 48.92
N GLU A 35 1.50 3.81 50.18
CA GLU A 35 1.47 2.57 50.96
C GLU A 35 0.55 1.51 50.32
N THR A 36 -0.64 1.93 49.86
CA THR A 36 -1.56 1.07 49.14
C THR A 36 -0.93 0.53 47.87
N LEU A 37 -0.24 1.39 47.07
CA LEU A 37 0.47 0.95 45.88
C LEU A 37 1.62 0.00 46.20
N ALA A 38 2.34 0.21 47.31
CA ALA A 38 3.40 -0.70 47.77
C ALA A 38 2.87 -2.09 48.08
N ALA A 39 1.79 -2.16 48.84
CA ALA A 39 1.12 -3.44 49.13
C ALA A 39 0.62 -4.14 47.86
N MET A 40 0.05 -3.39 46.92
CA MET A 40 -0.38 -3.93 45.61
C MET A 40 0.81 -4.41 44.76
N ALA A 41 1.94 -3.70 44.82
CA ALA A 41 3.15 -4.05 44.07
C ALA A 41 3.78 -5.36 44.62
N GLU A 42 3.70 -5.59 45.89
CA GLU A 42 4.24 -6.80 46.58
C GLU A 42 3.32 -8.00 46.39
N THR A 43 2.02 -7.82 46.63
CA THR A 43 1.06 -8.95 46.72
C THR A 43 0.32 -9.23 45.39
N GLY A 44 0.27 -8.29 44.48
CA GLY A 44 -0.58 -8.35 43.29
C GLY A 44 -2.08 -8.17 43.59
N VAL A 45 -2.47 -7.98 44.82
CA VAL A 45 -3.88 -7.89 45.24
C VAL A 45 -4.31 -6.43 45.32
N VAL A 46 -5.38 -6.09 44.62
CA VAL A 46 -5.98 -4.74 44.67
C VAL A 46 -7.01 -4.71 45.83
N PRO A 47 -6.88 -3.79 46.80
CA PRO A 47 -7.78 -3.70 47.95
C PRO A 47 -9.25 -3.57 47.53
N ARG A 48 -10.14 -4.17 48.32
CA ARG A 48 -11.58 -3.99 48.17
C ARG A 48 -12.02 -2.77 48.98
N LEU A 49 -12.72 -1.89 48.27
CA LEU A 49 -13.32 -0.70 48.90
C LEU A 49 -14.80 -1.01 49.12
N VAL A 50 -15.26 -0.91 50.35
CA VAL A 50 -16.68 -1.12 50.66
C VAL A 50 -17.47 0.10 50.20
N GLY A 51 -18.48 -0.08 49.37
CA GLY A 51 -19.38 1.00 48.95
C GLY A 51 -19.95 0.88 47.56
N LEU A 52 -20.78 1.85 47.19
CA LEU A 52 -21.30 2.02 45.85
C LEU A 52 -20.16 2.28 44.86
N ASN A 53 -20.15 1.56 43.70
CA ASN A 53 -19.10 1.64 42.67
C ASN A 53 -17.74 0.97 43.00
N GLU A 54 -17.71 0.02 43.94
CA GLU A 54 -16.50 -0.75 44.32
C GLU A 54 -15.71 -1.20 43.07
N ARG A 55 -16.41 -1.75 42.07
CA ARG A 55 -15.76 -2.25 40.83
C ARG A 55 -15.01 -1.16 40.06
N SER A 56 -15.59 0.03 39.94
CA SER A 56 -14.97 1.15 39.24
C SER A 56 -13.76 1.68 39.99
N HIS A 57 -13.87 1.83 41.31
CA HIS A 57 -12.78 2.29 42.18
C HIS A 57 -11.61 1.31 42.18
N ARG A 58 -11.87 0.00 42.33
CA ARG A 58 -10.82 -1.03 42.23
C ARG A 58 -10.13 -1.02 40.88
N THR A 59 -10.90 -0.85 39.79
CA THR A 59 -10.32 -0.75 38.43
C THR A 59 -9.43 0.48 38.30
N ALA A 60 -9.88 1.63 38.78
CA ALA A 60 -9.10 2.88 38.76
C ALA A 60 -7.79 2.76 39.58
N LEU A 61 -7.86 2.09 40.74
CA LEU A 61 -6.71 1.81 41.60
C LEU A 61 -5.72 0.84 40.91
N ALA A 62 -6.22 -0.28 40.36
CA ALA A 62 -5.42 -1.24 39.62
C ALA A 62 -4.69 -0.60 38.43
N GLN A 63 -5.35 0.31 37.78
CA GLN A 63 -4.80 1.02 36.60
C GLN A 63 -3.56 1.87 36.91
N ARG A 64 -3.23 2.10 38.16
CA ARG A 64 -2.02 2.84 38.56
C ARG A 64 -0.74 2.02 38.43
N LEU A 65 -0.83 0.69 38.54
CA LEU A 65 0.33 -0.21 38.45
C LEU A 65 0.19 -1.30 37.40
N PHE A 66 -1.03 -1.61 36.98
CA PHE A 66 -1.30 -2.74 36.13
C PHE A 66 -2.04 -2.33 34.84
N VAL A 67 -1.74 -3.02 33.77
CA VAL A 67 -2.60 -3.06 32.57
C VAL A 67 -3.84 -3.87 32.94
N THR A 68 -5.01 -3.29 32.66
CA THR A 68 -6.29 -3.91 33.01
C THR A 68 -6.97 -4.52 31.79
N GLN A 69 -8.01 -5.30 32.04
CA GLN A 69 -8.78 -5.94 30.98
C GLN A 69 -9.34 -4.93 29.95
N THR A 70 -9.65 -3.70 30.38
CA THR A 70 -10.19 -2.63 29.51
C THR A 70 -9.13 -1.97 28.61
N ASP A 71 -7.86 -2.28 28.83
CA ASP A 71 -6.75 -1.73 28.07
C ASP A 71 -6.34 -2.62 26.89
N ARG A 72 -6.86 -3.85 26.80
CA ARG A 72 -6.45 -4.85 25.80
C ARG A 72 -6.77 -4.44 24.38
N GLU A 73 -7.97 -3.88 24.17
CA GLU A 73 -8.46 -3.51 22.85
C GLU A 73 -7.49 -2.56 22.13
N PRO A 74 -7.15 -1.38 22.69
CA PRO A 74 -6.25 -0.45 22.01
C PRO A 74 -4.83 -1.00 21.85
N LEU A 75 -4.35 -1.81 22.77
CA LEU A 75 -3.01 -2.40 22.70
C LEU A 75 -2.92 -3.39 21.54
N LEU A 76 -3.91 -4.28 21.38
CA LEU A 76 -3.93 -5.24 20.29
C LEU A 76 -4.19 -4.58 18.94
N VAL A 77 -5.12 -3.60 18.88
CA VAL A 77 -5.37 -2.82 17.64
C VAL A 77 -4.08 -2.16 17.16
N LEU A 78 -3.33 -1.52 18.07
CA LEU A 78 -2.08 -0.86 17.69
C LEU A 78 -1.00 -1.86 17.26
N LEU A 79 -0.88 -3.01 17.96
CA LEU A 79 0.04 -4.07 17.55
C LEU A 79 -0.27 -4.57 16.13
N VAL A 80 -1.54 -4.82 15.80
CA VAL A 80 -1.94 -5.21 14.44
C VAL A 80 -1.57 -4.11 13.44
N ALA A 81 -1.86 -2.84 13.76
CA ALA A 81 -1.61 -1.72 12.88
C ALA A 81 -0.11 -1.50 12.61
N VAL A 82 0.73 -1.62 13.63
CA VAL A 82 2.18 -1.36 13.51
C VAL A 82 2.92 -2.56 12.92
N THR A 83 2.52 -3.80 13.27
CA THR A 83 3.23 -5.01 12.83
C THR A 83 2.69 -5.58 11.51
N GLY A 84 1.43 -5.32 11.16
CA GLY A 84 0.72 -5.98 10.05
C GLY A 84 0.48 -7.48 10.28
N ARG A 85 0.72 -7.99 11.49
CA ARG A 85 0.62 -9.42 11.80
C ARG A 85 -0.83 -9.82 12.13
N ASN A 86 -1.10 -11.13 12.03
CA ASN A 86 -2.39 -11.67 12.41
C ASN A 86 -2.62 -11.48 13.93
N ALA A 87 -3.82 -11.07 14.30
CA ALA A 87 -4.19 -10.87 15.70
C ALA A 87 -4.03 -12.13 16.56
N GLU A 88 -4.26 -13.32 16.00
CA GLU A 88 -4.06 -14.59 16.72
C GLU A 88 -2.59 -14.79 17.12
N SER A 89 -1.64 -14.58 16.19
CA SER A 89 -0.20 -14.66 16.50
C SER A 89 0.24 -13.57 17.49
N LEU A 90 -0.41 -12.40 17.48
CA LEU A 90 -0.11 -11.33 18.41
C LEU A 90 -0.71 -11.58 19.81
N LYS A 91 -1.77 -12.35 19.92
CA LYS A 91 -2.32 -12.82 21.20
C LYS A 91 -1.45 -13.89 21.87
N GLU A 92 -0.64 -14.59 21.10
CA GLU A 92 0.29 -15.62 21.58
C GLU A 92 1.74 -15.11 21.63
N LEU A 93 1.96 -13.78 21.67
CA LEU A 93 3.30 -13.23 21.78
C LEU A 93 4.00 -13.70 23.05
N PRO A 94 5.19 -14.31 22.99
CA PRO A 94 5.97 -14.68 24.15
C PRO A 94 6.55 -13.44 24.85
N HIS A 95 6.87 -13.55 26.13
CA HIS A 95 7.64 -12.52 26.83
C HIS A 95 9.14 -12.67 26.59
N GLU A 96 9.60 -13.86 26.22
CA GLU A 96 10.99 -14.10 25.85
C GLU A 96 11.35 -13.42 24.54
N HIS A 97 12.49 -12.77 24.50
CA HIS A 97 13.00 -12.07 23.34
C HIS A 97 14.51 -11.90 23.41
N ARG A 98 15.12 -11.60 22.25
CA ARG A 98 16.52 -11.23 22.15
C ARG A 98 16.68 -9.84 21.57
N ILE A 99 17.45 -8.99 22.23
CA ILE A 99 17.80 -7.66 21.71
C ILE A 99 19.05 -7.81 20.83
N ILE A 100 18.98 -7.26 19.60
CA ILE A 100 20.08 -7.28 18.64
C ILE A 100 20.62 -5.84 18.54
N ASP A 101 21.87 -5.63 18.97
CA ASP A 101 22.61 -4.36 18.88
C ASP A 101 21.88 -3.13 19.45
N GLY A 102 20.92 -3.32 20.35
CA GLY A 102 20.07 -2.25 20.85
C GLY A 102 19.12 -1.62 19.82
N LYS A 103 19.10 -2.14 18.58
CA LYS A 103 18.34 -1.56 17.45
C LYS A 103 17.12 -2.38 17.08
N ALA A 104 17.14 -3.67 17.34
CA ALA A 104 16.04 -4.57 17.02
C ALA A 104 15.78 -5.57 18.14
N VAL A 105 14.54 -6.07 18.18
CA VAL A 105 14.15 -7.18 19.05
C VAL A 105 13.73 -8.37 18.18
N GLU A 106 14.29 -9.52 18.50
CA GLU A 106 13.94 -10.79 17.90
C GLU A 106 12.95 -11.53 18.80
N VAL A 107 11.84 -11.95 18.18
CA VAL A 107 10.73 -12.62 18.88
C VAL A 107 10.28 -13.84 18.07
N GLN A 108 9.99 -14.93 18.74
CA GLN A 108 9.46 -16.15 18.13
C GLN A 108 7.93 -16.13 18.12
N LEU A 109 7.32 -16.01 16.95
CA LEU A 109 5.86 -16.01 16.79
C LEU A 109 5.32 -17.43 16.57
N ILE A 110 4.12 -17.70 17.06
CA ILE A 110 3.40 -18.94 16.80
C ILE A 110 2.44 -18.74 15.60
N LYS A 111 2.57 -19.61 14.58
CA LYS A 111 1.72 -19.66 13.37
C LYS A 111 1.10 -21.03 13.19
N ARG A 112 0.02 -21.32 13.88
CA ARG A 112 -0.64 -22.65 13.90
C ARG A 112 -1.13 -23.13 12.54
N ARG A 113 -1.35 -22.23 11.55
CA ARG A 113 -1.87 -22.59 10.21
C ARG A 113 -0.88 -23.32 9.32
N HIS A 114 0.40 -23.36 9.65
CA HIS A 114 1.43 -23.99 8.82
C HIS A 114 1.73 -25.45 9.20
N GLY A 115 0.95 -26.03 10.11
CA GLY A 115 1.17 -27.39 10.65
C GLY A 115 2.27 -27.43 11.71
N PRO A 116 2.35 -28.52 12.53
CA PRO A 116 3.17 -28.57 13.72
C PRO A 116 4.65 -28.31 13.51
N GLN A 117 5.20 -28.72 12.36
CA GLN A 117 6.62 -28.57 12.02
C GLN A 117 7.02 -27.13 11.63
N ARG A 118 6.05 -26.22 11.41
CA ARG A 118 6.28 -24.83 10.98
C ARG A 118 5.50 -23.83 11.82
N TRP A 119 5.22 -24.16 13.07
CA TRP A 119 4.47 -23.27 13.96
C TRP A 119 5.26 -22.03 14.36
N HIS A 120 6.58 -22.13 14.38
CA HIS A 120 7.44 -21.04 14.83
C HIS A 120 7.95 -20.21 13.66
N ASP A 121 7.81 -18.89 13.77
CA ASP A 121 8.31 -17.90 12.82
C ASP A 121 9.10 -16.85 13.61
N THR A 122 10.40 -16.82 13.43
CA THR A 122 11.25 -15.82 14.06
C THR A 122 11.13 -14.50 13.32
N VAL A 123 10.81 -13.43 14.03
CA VAL A 123 10.68 -12.08 13.49
C VAL A 123 11.65 -11.15 14.18
N THR A 124 12.25 -10.26 13.39
CA THR A 124 13.09 -9.19 13.88
C THR A 124 12.36 -7.87 13.69
N TRP A 125 12.14 -7.14 14.77
CA TRP A 125 11.41 -5.89 14.80
C TRP A 125 12.30 -4.73 15.21
N GLU A 126 12.31 -3.67 14.43
CA GLU A 126 13.01 -2.43 14.73
C GLU A 126 12.47 -1.81 16.04
N ILE A 127 13.37 -1.43 16.94
CA ILE A 127 13.04 -0.75 18.20
C ILE A 127 12.76 0.74 17.93
N GLY A 128 13.58 1.37 17.09
CA GLY A 128 13.51 2.80 16.80
C GLY A 128 13.92 3.70 17.99
N PRO A 129 13.94 5.01 17.80
CA PRO A 129 14.25 5.95 18.87
C PRO A 129 13.09 6.08 19.88
N PRO A 130 13.35 6.47 21.14
CA PRO A 130 12.36 6.50 22.22
C PRO A 130 11.09 7.31 21.90
N HIS A 131 11.20 8.42 21.14
CA HIS A 131 10.06 9.24 20.77
C HIS A 131 9.15 8.56 19.71
N ARG A 132 9.61 7.49 19.07
CA ARG A 132 8.87 6.70 18.06
C ARG A 132 8.49 5.30 18.54
N GLU A 133 8.66 4.96 19.81
CA GLU A 133 8.41 3.62 20.34
C GLU A 133 6.99 3.09 20.04
N LEU A 134 5.98 3.97 19.94
CA LEU A 134 4.61 3.59 19.60
C LEU A 134 4.40 3.34 18.09
N HIS A 135 5.37 3.69 17.27
CA HIS A 135 5.29 3.63 15.81
C HIS A 135 6.20 2.56 15.21
N THR A 136 7.01 1.91 16.02
CA THR A 136 7.88 0.80 15.61
C THR A 136 7.45 -0.51 16.26
N PRO A 137 7.50 -1.63 15.54
CA PRO A 137 7.07 -2.93 16.08
C PRO A 137 7.85 -3.34 17.35
N GLY A 138 9.18 -3.18 17.31
CA GLY A 138 10.05 -3.54 18.43
C GLY A 138 9.90 -2.62 19.63
N GLY A 139 9.81 -1.30 19.38
CA GLY A 139 9.56 -0.32 20.45
C GLY A 139 8.25 -0.58 21.16
N LEU A 140 7.16 -0.83 20.39
CA LEU A 140 5.85 -1.14 20.98
C LEU A 140 5.88 -2.47 21.75
N TYR A 141 6.55 -3.50 21.22
CA TYR A 141 6.69 -4.78 21.93
C TYR A 141 7.40 -4.59 23.27
N LEU A 142 8.54 -3.89 23.30
CA LEU A 142 9.29 -3.64 24.55
C LEU A 142 8.50 -2.80 25.53
N LEU A 143 7.74 -1.81 25.06
CA LEU A 143 6.83 -1.05 25.91
C LEU A 143 5.79 -1.95 26.56
N LEU A 144 5.12 -2.83 25.82
CA LEU A 144 4.16 -3.80 26.36
C LEU A 144 4.82 -4.77 27.33
N HIS A 145 6.02 -5.25 26.98
CA HIS A 145 6.81 -6.11 27.86
C HIS A 145 7.06 -5.45 29.22
N ARG A 146 7.42 -4.17 29.24
CA ARG A 146 7.63 -3.38 30.47
C ARG A 146 6.32 -3.16 31.23
N LEU A 147 5.27 -2.69 30.57
CA LEU A 147 3.99 -2.36 31.21
C LEU A 147 3.30 -3.56 31.85
N MET A 148 3.53 -4.76 31.32
CA MET A 148 2.93 -5.99 31.85
C MET A 148 3.88 -6.80 32.74
N ALA A 149 5.13 -6.35 32.93
CA ALA A 149 6.14 -7.10 33.66
C ALA A 149 5.69 -7.43 35.10
N ARG A 150 5.17 -6.44 35.82
CA ARG A 150 4.70 -6.62 37.21
C ARG A 150 3.55 -7.63 37.29
N SER A 151 2.57 -7.51 36.39
CA SER A 151 1.44 -8.43 36.31
C SER A 151 1.86 -9.87 35.98
N ARG A 152 2.88 -10.05 35.12
CA ARG A 152 3.43 -11.38 34.80
C ARG A 152 4.04 -12.08 35.99
N GLY A 153 4.70 -11.34 36.87
CA GLY A 153 5.25 -11.92 38.10
C GLY A 153 4.21 -12.66 38.96
N PHE A 154 2.95 -12.21 38.91
CA PHE A 154 1.85 -12.83 39.63
C PHE A 154 1.09 -13.91 38.85
N SER A 155 1.13 -13.87 37.54
CA SER A 155 0.37 -14.78 36.67
C SER A 155 1.14 -16.02 36.21
N ALA A 156 2.46 -16.06 36.44
CA ALA A 156 3.36 -17.07 35.89
C ALA A 156 3.17 -17.35 34.39
N SER A 157 2.84 -16.30 33.63
CA SER A 157 2.55 -16.42 32.19
C SER A 157 3.83 -16.34 31.36
N GLU A 158 4.02 -17.27 30.44
CA GLU A 158 5.07 -17.21 29.40
C GLU A 158 4.74 -16.24 28.26
N SER A 159 3.50 -15.77 28.21
CA SER A 159 3.05 -14.76 27.25
C SER A 159 3.47 -13.36 27.71
N ILE A 160 3.64 -12.45 26.73
CA ILE A 160 3.77 -11.02 27.02
C ILE A 160 2.53 -10.48 27.73
N TRP A 161 1.36 -11.08 27.44
CA TRP A 161 0.07 -10.66 27.93
C TRP A 161 -0.14 -11.14 29.35
N SER A 162 -0.21 -10.20 30.27
CA SER A 162 -0.68 -10.42 31.62
C SER A 162 -1.43 -9.18 32.10
N THR A 163 -2.71 -9.33 32.35
CA THR A 163 -3.59 -8.22 32.73
C THR A 163 -4.30 -8.48 34.04
N TRP A 164 -4.47 -7.42 34.81
CA TRP A 164 -5.32 -7.45 35.97
C TRP A 164 -6.80 -7.49 35.58
N ARG A 165 -7.59 -8.30 36.30
CA ARG A 165 -9.04 -8.36 36.15
C ARG A 165 -9.71 -8.27 37.54
N ASN A 166 -10.82 -7.57 37.61
CA ASN A 166 -11.63 -7.53 38.80
C ASN A 166 -12.37 -8.88 38.99
N CYS A 167 -11.93 -9.68 39.97
CA CYS A 167 -12.58 -10.92 40.34
C CYS A 167 -13.64 -10.65 41.41
N PRO A 168 -14.91 -11.04 41.18
CA PRO A 168 -16.00 -10.70 42.11
C PRO A 168 -15.97 -11.43 43.46
N SER A 169 -15.21 -12.49 43.61
CA SER A 169 -15.18 -13.27 44.85
C SER A 169 -13.79 -13.70 45.25
N ALA A 170 -13.48 -13.57 46.50
CA ALA A 170 -12.36 -14.21 47.17
C ALA A 170 -12.66 -15.71 47.42
N SER A 171 -13.16 -16.42 46.45
CA SER A 171 -13.39 -17.85 46.58
C SER A 171 -12.10 -18.60 46.29
N GLY A 172 -11.36 -18.90 47.33
CA GLY A 172 -10.34 -19.92 47.31
C GLY A 172 -8.91 -19.44 47.19
N ILE A 173 -8.07 -20.05 47.95
CA ILE A 173 -6.62 -20.07 47.87
C ILE A 173 -6.24 -20.42 46.40
N GLY A 174 -5.52 -19.52 45.74
CA GLY A 174 -4.94 -19.76 44.39
C GLY A 174 -5.60 -19.05 43.20
N VAL A 175 -6.64 -18.23 43.38
CA VAL A 175 -7.19 -17.42 42.29
C VAL A 175 -6.45 -16.09 42.19
N THR A 176 -5.52 -15.98 41.25
CA THR A 176 -4.86 -14.70 40.96
C THR A 176 -5.77 -13.75 40.18
N GLU A 177 -5.73 -12.47 40.54
CA GLU A 177 -6.36 -11.40 39.74
C GLU A 177 -5.61 -11.13 38.46
N HIS A 178 -4.40 -11.65 38.32
CA HIS A 178 -3.52 -11.50 37.16
C HIS A 178 -3.55 -12.75 36.28
N LYS A 179 -3.73 -12.58 34.99
CA LYS A 179 -3.66 -13.70 34.03
C LYS A 179 -3.42 -13.25 32.62
N ASP A 180 -2.94 -14.18 31.80
CA ASP A 180 -3.00 -14.06 30.36
C ASP A 180 -4.47 -14.12 29.90
N PRO A 181 -4.99 -13.04 29.28
CA PRO A 181 -6.37 -12.99 28.82
C PRO A 181 -6.66 -13.93 27.66
N TYR A 182 -5.63 -14.47 27.00
CA TYR A 182 -5.74 -15.30 25.80
C TYR A 182 -5.36 -16.77 26.02
N ALA A 183 -4.82 -17.14 27.19
CA ALA A 183 -4.30 -18.49 27.46
C ALA A 183 -5.30 -19.62 27.19
N MET A 184 -6.58 -19.40 27.51
CA MET A 184 -7.62 -20.44 27.34
C MET A 184 -8.36 -20.36 26.00
N ARG A 185 -8.43 -19.19 25.37
CA ARG A 185 -9.18 -18.96 24.13
C ARG A 185 -8.56 -17.83 23.34
N LEU A 186 -7.89 -18.14 22.26
CA LEU A 186 -7.45 -17.13 21.26
C LEU A 186 -8.64 -16.34 20.69
N ALA A 187 -9.81 -16.97 20.62
CA ALA A 187 -11.08 -16.35 20.26
C ALA A 187 -11.73 -15.56 21.40
N ALA A 188 -11.00 -15.28 22.51
CA ALA A 188 -11.52 -14.43 23.58
C ALA A 188 -12.02 -13.12 22.99
N SER A 189 -13.32 -12.87 23.14
CA SER A 189 -13.99 -11.75 22.52
C SER A 189 -13.44 -10.43 23.07
N LEU A 190 -12.92 -9.63 22.15
CA LEU A 190 -12.62 -8.23 22.40
C LEU A 190 -13.89 -7.43 22.13
N ASN A 191 -14.23 -6.52 23.02
CA ASN A 191 -15.36 -5.62 22.78
C ASN A 191 -14.95 -4.43 21.92
N LEU A 192 -14.46 -4.72 20.69
CA LEU A 192 -13.98 -3.70 19.77
C LEU A 192 -15.09 -2.74 19.34
N LYS A 193 -16.32 -3.21 19.18
CA LYS A 193 -17.48 -2.35 18.88
C LYS A 193 -17.75 -1.37 20.04
N GLY A 194 -17.84 -1.88 21.26
CA GLY A 194 -18.02 -1.03 22.45
C GLY A 194 -16.82 -0.12 22.70
N TRP A 195 -15.61 -0.57 22.37
CA TRP A 195 -14.41 0.27 22.42
C TRP A 195 -14.50 1.43 21.41
N GLY A 196 -14.86 1.15 20.16
CA GLY A 196 -15.04 2.17 19.14
C GLY A 196 -16.10 3.21 19.53
N ALA A 197 -17.24 2.76 20.05
CA ALA A 197 -18.31 3.64 20.52
C ALA A 197 -17.88 4.53 21.71
N ARG A 198 -17.15 3.98 22.71
CA ARG A 198 -16.64 4.77 23.85
C ARG A 198 -15.64 5.86 23.47
N HIS A 199 -15.00 5.72 22.31
CA HIS A 199 -14.01 6.66 21.80
C HIS A 199 -14.50 7.48 20.61
N ASP A 200 -15.83 7.48 20.37
CA ASP A 200 -16.50 8.20 19.29
C ASP A 200 -15.88 7.98 17.92
N LEU A 201 -15.43 6.74 17.67
CA LEU A 201 -14.95 6.34 16.34
C LEU A 201 -16.16 6.16 15.43
N ARG A 202 -16.17 6.88 14.31
CA ARG A 202 -17.27 6.89 13.36
C ARG A 202 -16.81 6.39 11.99
N GLU A 203 -17.73 5.84 11.22
CA GLU A 203 -17.48 5.45 9.83
C GLU A 203 -17.45 6.70 8.95
N ASP A 204 -16.56 6.69 7.94
CA ASP A 204 -16.55 7.71 6.89
C ASP A 204 -17.79 7.50 6.00
N THR A 205 -18.83 8.31 6.20
CA THR A 205 -20.02 8.24 5.36
C THR A 205 -19.91 9.22 4.20
N LYS A 206 -20.20 8.72 2.98
CA LYS A 206 -20.30 9.55 1.77
C LYS A 206 -21.62 10.35 1.69
N ASN A 207 -22.55 10.11 2.62
CA ASN A 207 -23.90 10.74 2.62
C ASN A 207 -24.14 11.49 3.93
N ASP A 208 -24.87 12.60 3.87
CA ASP A 208 -25.27 13.50 4.97
C ASP A 208 -26.15 12.89 6.08
N GLY A 209 -26.43 11.61 6.04
CA GLY A 209 -27.09 10.87 7.12
C GLY A 209 -26.08 10.47 8.17
N GLY A 210 -26.13 11.06 9.36
CA GLY A 210 -25.23 10.98 10.51
C GLY A 210 -24.34 9.72 10.58
N ALA A 211 -23.03 9.93 10.71
CA ALA A 211 -22.00 8.88 10.70
C ALA A 211 -22.29 7.81 11.77
N GLN A 212 -22.38 6.55 11.36
CA GLN A 212 -22.60 5.41 12.25
C GLN A 212 -21.35 5.13 13.10
N PRO A 213 -21.48 4.57 14.31
CA PRO A 213 -20.33 4.14 15.10
C PRO A 213 -19.50 3.12 14.33
N LEU A 214 -18.18 3.34 14.25
CA LEU A 214 -17.27 2.45 13.55
C LEU A 214 -17.20 1.09 14.25
N SER A 215 -17.55 0.04 13.52
CA SER A 215 -17.29 -1.33 13.95
C SER A 215 -15.83 -1.68 13.64
N VAL A 216 -14.95 -1.53 14.66
CA VAL A 216 -13.53 -1.85 14.52
C VAL A 216 -13.35 -3.35 14.31
N ASP A 217 -12.70 -3.73 13.21
CA ASP A 217 -12.35 -5.11 12.87
C ASP A 217 -10.83 -5.20 12.64
N LEU A 218 -10.15 -6.09 13.37
CA LEU A 218 -8.71 -6.30 13.26
C LEU A 218 -8.28 -6.80 11.88
N ARG A 219 -9.17 -7.51 11.17
CA ARG A 219 -8.93 -7.94 9.80
C ARG A 219 -8.88 -6.71 8.87
N ARG A 220 -9.86 -5.80 8.98
CA ARG A 220 -9.86 -4.53 8.22
C ARG A 220 -8.64 -3.67 8.52
N VAL A 221 -8.27 -3.53 9.80
CA VAL A 221 -7.04 -2.81 10.20
C VAL A 221 -5.83 -3.41 9.49
N ARG A 222 -5.68 -4.73 9.50
CA ARG A 222 -4.58 -5.42 8.83
C ARG A 222 -4.61 -5.21 7.31
N THR A 223 -5.77 -5.34 6.67
CA THR A 223 -5.93 -5.08 5.24
C THR A 223 -5.45 -3.68 4.87
N THR A 224 -5.90 -2.66 5.61
CA THR A 224 -5.45 -1.28 5.41
C THR A 224 -3.93 -1.12 5.54
N CYS A 225 -3.31 -1.81 6.51
CA CYS A 225 -1.86 -1.77 6.70
C CYS A 225 -1.11 -2.42 5.52
N GLU A 226 -1.59 -3.56 5.02
CA GLU A 226 -0.97 -4.23 3.86
C GLU A 226 -1.13 -3.40 2.57
N VAL A 227 -2.30 -2.80 2.34
CA VAL A 227 -2.52 -1.89 1.20
C VAL A 227 -1.59 -0.68 1.26
N ARG A 228 -1.56 0.03 2.40
CA ARG A 228 -0.68 1.21 2.59
C ARG A 228 0.78 0.87 2.37
N ARG A 229 1.20 -0.29 2.87
CA ARG A 229 2.57 -0.75 2.71
C ARG A 229 2.88 -1.07 1.24
N THR A 230 1.99 -1.78 0.53
CA THR A 230 2.17 -2.10 -0.88
C THR A 230 2.31 -0.83 -1.70
N ARG A 231 1.48 0.18 -1.43
CA ARG A 231 1.59 1.53 -2.04
C ARG A 231 2.95 2.18 -1.76
N ALA A 232 3.40 2.18 -0.50
CA ALA A 232 4.68 2.76 -0.11
C ALA A 232 5.90 2.10 -0.78
N LEU A 233 5.75 0.85 -1.24
CA LEU A 233 6.77 0.10 -1.99
C LEU A 233 6.55 0.17 -3.51
N GLY A 234 5.75 1.13 -4.01
CA GLY A 234 5.46 1.31 -5.43
C GLY A 234 4.77 0.10 -6.08
N GLY A 235 4.03 -0.72 -5.30
CA GLY A 235 3.34 -1.91 -5.81
C GLY A 235 4.20 -3.14 -6.00
N HIS A 236 5.47 -3.14 -5.61
CA HIS A 236 6.35 -4.28 -5.74
C HIS A 236 5.93 -5.41 -4.79
N LEU A 237 5.10 -6.36 -5.28
CA LEU A 237 4.51 -7.44 -4.50
C LEU A 237 5.54 -8.32 -3.76
N PRO A 238 6.68 -8.72 -4.35
CA PRO A 238 7.70 -9.48 -3.63
C PRO A 238 8.20 -8.78 -2.36
N SER A 239 8.45 -7.48 -2.42
CA SER A 239 8.88 -6.69 -1.26
C SER A 239 7.76 -6.46 -0.24
N ALA A 240 6.51 -6.40 -0.70
CA ALA A 240 5.34 -6.21 0.16
C ALA A 240 4.95 -7.51 0.89
N ALA A 241 5.17 -8.67 0.32
CA ALA A 241 4.62 -9.96 0.75
C ALA A 241 5.23 -10.57 2.03
N ARG A 242 6.05 -9.89 2.79
CA ARG A 242 6.73 -10.30 4.06
C ARG A 242 6.45 -11.73 4.55
N SER A 243 5.28 -11.95 5.15
CA SER A 243 4.85 -13.21 5.77
C SER A 243 3.72 -13.91 5.01
N ASN A 244 3.31 -13.34 3.88
CA ASN A 244 2.32 -13.88 2.96
C ASN A 244 3.02 -14.31 1.67
N THR A 245 2.43 -15.20 0.90
CA THR A 245 2.83 -15.34 -0.51
C THR A 245 2.26 -14.16 -1.31
N MET A 246 2.85 -13.86 -2.48
CA MET A 246 2.33 -12.81 -3.36
C MET A 246 0.86 -13.03 -3.73
N GLY A 247 0.48 -14.28 -4.02
CA GLY A 247 -0.92 -14.64 -4.32
C GLY A 247 -1.85 -14.35 -3.14
N VAL A 248 -1.46 -14.71 -1.91
CA VAL A 248 -2.25 -14.42 -0.69
C VAL A 248 -2.35 -12.92 -0.44
N LEU A 249 -1.27 -12.17 -0.66
CA LEU A 249 -1.30 -10.70 -0.52
C LEU A 249 -2.29 -10.10 -1.51
N PHE A 250 -2.20 -10.48 -2.78
CA PHE A 250 -3.07 -9.95 -3.83
C PHE A 250 -4.54 -10.33 -3.58
N GLU A 251 -4.86 -11.63 -3.48
CA GLU A 251 -6.24 -12.12 -3.43
C GLU A 251 -6.99 -11.73 -2.16
N ASN A 252 -6.31 -11.71 -0.99
CA ASN A 252 -6.98 -11.48 0.27
C ASN A 252 -6.91 -10.05 0.79
N TYR A 253 -6.00 -9.23 0.27
CA TYR A 253 -5.78 -7.87 0.81
C TYR A 253 -5.90 -6.77 -0.24
N LEU A 254 -5.45 -7.00 -1.49
CA LEU A 254 -5.41 -5.95 -2.50
C LEU A 254 -6.64 -5.96 -3.42
N ARG A 255 -7.01 -7.13 -3.92
CA ARG A 255 -8.07 -7.28 -4.94
C ARG A 255 -9.42 -6.68 -4.56
N GLY A 256 -9.82 -6.79 -3.29
CA GLY A 256 -11.11 -6.31 -2.78
C GLY A 256 -11.10 -4.90 -2.21
N ASP A 257 -9.95 -4.23 -2.16
CA ASP A 257 -9.82 -2.90 -1.56
C ASP A 257 -9.99 -1.81 -2.64
N PRO A 258 -10.99 -0.90 -2.51
CA PRO A 258 -11.21 0.17 -3.48
C PRO A 258 -10.00 1.09 -3.66
N ASN A 259 -9.30 1.42 -2.57
CA ASN A 259 -8.12 2.29 -2.64
C ASN A 259 -6.95 1.61 -3.36
N ALA A 260 -6.82 0.27 -3.24
CA ALA A 260 -5.81 -0.48 -3.99
C ALA A 260 -6.11 -0.48 -5.49
N ARG A 261 -7.39 -0.55 -5.85
CA ARG A 261 -7.84 -0.49 -7.25
C ARG A 261 -7.59 0.90 -7.84
N GLU A 262 -8.05 1.97 -7.18
CA GLU A 262 -7.81 3.36 -7.63
C GLU A 262 -6.32 3.63 -7.85
N TRP A 263 -5.50 3.20 -6.91
CA TRP A 263 -4.06 3.33 -7.05
C TRP A 263 -3.47 2.52 -8.20
N ALA A 264 -3.95 1.30 -8.44
CA ALA A 264 -3.50 0.48 -9.58
C ALA A 264 -3.87 1.15 -10.92
N GLU A 265 -5.08 1.71 -11.01
CA GLU A 265 -5.53 2.48 -12.17
C GLU A 265 -4.68 3.73 -12.40
N GLU A 266 -4.32 4.45 -11.34
CA GLU A 266 -3.42 5.62 -11.39
C GLU A 266 -2.02 5.24 -11.90
N VAL A 267 -1.41 4.17 -11.36
CA VAL A 267 -0.09 3.67 -11.78
C VAL A 267 -0.10 3.25 -13.24
N VAL A 268 -1.13 2.52 -13.68
CA VAL A 268 -1.27 2.12 -15.08
C VAL A 268 -1.44 3.36 -15.97
N SER A 269 -2.30 4.30 -15.60
CA SER A 269 -2.52 5.53 -16.35
C SER A 269 -1.23 6.35 -16.49
N GLN A 270 -0.46 6.48 -15.41
CA GLN A 270 0.83 7.19 -15.46
C GLN A 270 1.85 6.47 -16.35
N ALA A 271 1.98 5.15 -16.24
CA ALA A 271 2.88 4.37 -17.07
C ALA A 271 2.53 4.49 -18.58
N MET A 272 1.23 4.54 -18.89
CA MET A 272 0.75 4.75 -20.24
C MET A 272 1.10 6.14 -20.77
N SER A 273 0.92 7.18 -19.95
CA SER A 273 1.29 8.56 -20.29
C SER A 273 2.81 8.70 -20.51
N ASP A 274 3.61 8.05 -19.68
CA ASP A 274 5.06 8.06 -19.78
C ASP A 274 5.53 7.34 -21.07
N ALA A 275 4.93 6.21 -21.42
CA ALA A 275 5.21 5.48 -22.65
C ALA A 275 4.84 6.30 -23.90
N GLU A 276 3.68 6.96 -23.89
CA GLU A 276 3.26 7.85 -25.00
C GLU A 276 4.21 9.06 -25.14
N SER A 277 4.61 9.67 -24.03
CA SER A 277 5.56 10.79 -24.02
C SER A 277 6.94 10.38 -24.55
N ALA A 278 7.42 9.21 -24.17
CA ALA A 278 8.67 8.65 -24.69
C ALA A 278 8.59 8.36 -26.20
N ALA A 279 7.48 7.78 -26.67
CA ALA A 279 7.25 7.51 -28.08
C ALA A 279 7.17 8.80 -28.91
N LEU A 280 6.50 9.84 -28.41
CA LEU A 280 6.45 11.16 -29.04
C LEU A 280 7.84 11.80 -29.12
N SER A 281 8.63 11.70 -28.08
CA SER A 281 10.02 12.17 -28.08
C SER A 281 10.86 11.43 -29.14
N ALA A 282 10.74 10.09 -29.17
CA ALA A 282 11.44 9.27 -30.19
C ALA A 282 11.00 9.59 -31.60
N HIS A 283 9.71 9.84 -31.84
CA HIS A 283 9.21 10.32 -33.13
C HIS A 283 9.84 11.66 -33.54
N ARG A 284 9.89 12.63 -32.63
CA ARG A 284 10.51 13.94 -32.86
C ARG A 284 12.01 13.85 -33.18
N HIS A 285 12.73 12.99 -32.47
CA HIS A 285 14.13 12.71 -32.74
C HIS A 285 14.34 12.07 -34.11
N ALA A 286 13.49 11.13 -34.51
CA ALA A 286 13.57 10.48 -35.81
C ALA A 286 13.30 11.48 -36.94
N LEU A 287 12.31 12.38 -36.83
CA LEU A 287 12.07 13.45 -37.76
C LEU A 287 13.29 14.38 -37.92
N ALA A 288 13.85 14.84 -36.78
CA ALA A 288 15.02 15.72 -36.80
C ALA A 288 16.24 15.05 -37.47
N ALA A 289 16.49 13.77 -37.20
CA ALA A 289 17.54 12.99 -37.85
C ALA A 289 17.35 12.85 -39.36
N ASN A 290 16.11 12.91 -39.82
CA ASN A 290 15.74 12.83 -41.23
C ASN A 290 15.39 14.21 -41.86
N GLY A 291 15.91 15.30 -41.27
CA GLY A 291 15.87 16.65 -41.84
C GLY A 291 14.54 17.39 -41.66
N ALA A 292 13.63 16.93 -40.82
CA ALA A 292 12.35 17.57 -40.56
C ALA A 292 12.15 17.93 -39.10
N GLN A 293 11.50 19.05 -38.81
CA GLN A 293 11.05 19.37 -37.43
C GLN A 293 9.64 18.84 -37.13
N ARG A 294 8.81 18.70 -38.18
CA ARG A 294 7.44 18.18 -38.10
C ARG A 294 7.11 17.41 -39.38
N LEU A 295 6.19 16.46 -39.24
CA LEU A 295 5.63 15.76 -40.39
C LEU A 295 4.83 16.73 -41.28
N ARG A 296 5.01 16.64 -42.61
CA ARG A 296 4.33 17.50 -43.54
C ARG A 296 2.93 16.97 -43.85
N VAL A 297 1.92 17.71 -43.40
CA VAL A 297 0.50 17.38 -43.64
C VAL A 297 -0.12 18.55 -44.41
N GLU A 298 -0.59 18.27 -45.63
CA GLU A 298 -1.19 19.25 -46.56
C GLU A 298 -2.69 18.95 -46.66
N ILE A 299 -3.53 19.87 -46.20
CA ILE A 299 -5.00 19.72 -46.24
C ILE A 299 -5.54 19.98 -47.62
N ASP A 300 -5.00 20.98 -48.30
CA ASP A 300 -5.38 21.36 -49.66
C ASP A 300 -4.28 20.88 -50.62
N ALA A 301 -4.56 19.82 -51.36
CA ALA A 301 -3.65 19.30 -52.37
C ALA A 301 -3.51 20.31 -53.52
N SER A 302 -2.49 21.16 -53.47
CA SER A 302 -2.02 21.80 -54.67
C SER A 302 -1.36 20.71 -55.53
N PRO A 303 -1.71 20.59 -56.82
CA PRO A 303 -1.05 19.61 -57.69
C PRO A 303 0.46 19.82 -57.63
N PRO A 304 1.27 18.76 -57.54
CA PRO A 304 2.71 18.88 -57.52
C PRO A 304 3.20 19.63 -58.75
N PRO A 305 4.28 20.44 -58.64
CA PRO A 305 4.85 21.12 -59.78
C PRO A 305 5.19 20.08 -60.84
N SER A 306 4.78 20.36 -62.07
CA SER A 306 5.01 19.49 -63.23
C SER A 306 6.49 19.10 -63.30
N GLY A 307 6.81 17.81 -63.13
CA GLY A 307 8.18 17.27 -63.11
C GLY A 307 8.69 16.70 -61.80
N ALA A 308 7.99 16.86 -60.70
CA ALA A 308 8.36 16.21 -59.47
C ALA A 308 8.07 14.69 -59.55
N ARG A 309 9.06 13.86 -59.21
CA ARG A 309 8.90 12.39 -59.09
C ARG A 309 8.27 12.09 -57.73
N GLN A 310 6.98 12.35 -57.63
CA GLN A 310 6.23 11.97 -56.44
C GLN A 310 5.84 10.50 -56.55
N GLN A 311 6.09 9.73 -55.50
CA GLN A 311 5.68 8.33 -55.39
C GLN A 311 4.58 8.21 -54.35
N GLU A 312 3.42 7.71 -54.79
CA GLU A 312 2.31 7.40 -53.90
C GLU A 312 2.57 6.10 -53.11
N GLY A 313 2.33 6.16 -51.80
CA GLY A 313 2.36 5.03 -50.88
C GLY A 313 0.97 4.71 -50.35
N ALA A 314 0.88 3.71 -49.48
CA ALA A 314 -0.40 3.30 -48.90
C ALA A 314 -0.99 4.37 -47.94
N TRP A 315 -0.16 5.09 -47.24
CA TRP A 315 -0.56 6.06 -46.18
C TRP A 315 0.00 7.46 -46.38
N ASN A 316 0.83 7.66 -47.41
CA ASN A 316 1.54 8.92 -47.66
C ASN A 316 2.06 8.99 -49.10
N ALA A 317 2.42 10.18 -49.53
CA ALA A 317 3.23 10.38 -50.73
C ALA A 317 4.68 10.70 -50.32
N CYS A 318 5.63 10.30 -51.19
CA CYS A 318 7.05 10.63 -51.04
C CYS A 318 7.43 11.66 -52.13
N THR A 319 8.00 12.80 -51.76
CA THR A 319 8.39 13.86 -52.70
C THR A 319 9.68 13.58 -53.45
N ASP A 320 10.59 12.77 -52.87
CA ASP A 320 11.86 12.40 -53.51
C ASP A 320 12.35 11.03 -53.04
N PRO A 321 11.98 9.93 -53.73
CA PRO A 321 12.42 8.59 -53.37
C PRO A 321 13.90 8.34 -53.70
N GLU A 322 14.52 9.13 -54.58
CA GLU A 322 15.92 8.96 -54.99
C GLU A 322 16.90 9.60 -53.96
N LEU A 323 16.42 10.51 -53.13
CA LEU A 323 17.25 11.21 -52.13
C LEU A 323 16.62 11.15 -50.74
N HIS A 324 17.01 10.18 -49.96
CA HIS A 324 16.58 10.10 -48.54
C HIS A 324 17.26 11.20 -47.73
N PRO A 325 16.53 12.08 -47.04
CA PRO A 325 17.07 13.29 -46.39
C PRO A 325 18.08 13.02 -45.29
N GLY A 326 17.97 11.89 -44.58
CA GLY A 326 18.90 11.51 -43.49
C GLY A 326 20.16 10.80 -44.00
N THR A 327 20.15 10.17 -45.17
CA THR A 327 21.29 9.37 -45.69
C THR A 327 21.90 9.92 -46.99
N GLY A 328 21.20 10.79 -47.69
CA GLY A 328 21.61 11.32 -48.99
C GLY A 328 21.66 10.26 -50.13
N ARG A 329 21.03 9.11 -49.93
CA ARG A 329 21.01 7.97 -50.87
C ARG A 329 19.59 7.63 -51.28
N PRO A 330 19.39 6.89 -52.41
CA PRO A 330 18.08 6.38 -52.77
C PRO A 330 17.46 5.56 -51.64
N CYS A 331 16.16 5.76 -51.40
CA CYS A 331 15.41 5.06 -50.38
C CYS A 331 15.21 3.59 -50.79
N ARG A 332 16.04 2.69 -50.24
CA ARG A 332 16.00 1.25 -50.58
C ARG A 332 15.12 0.46 -49.61
N ARG A 333 14.79 1.01 -48.45
CA ARG A 333 13.91 0.40 -47.47
C ARG A 333 12.53 1.01 -47.56
N VAL A 334 11.63 0.26 -48.11
CA VAL A 334 10.22 0.62 -48.14
C VAL A 334 9.58 0.03 -46.86
N SER A 335 10.03 0.49 -45.69
CA SER A 335 9.24 0.33 -44.48
C SER A 335 8.27 1.50 -44.47
N PHE A 336 7.04 1.25 -44.82
CA PHE A 336 6.01 2.30 -44.91
C PHE A 336 5.84 3.04 -43.58
N LEU A 337 6.07 2.38 -42.44
CA LEU A 337 6.01 2.99 -41.11
C LEU A 337 7.14 3.99 -40.85
N ASP A 338 8.33 3.77 -41.41
CA ASP A 338 9.46 4.71 -41.29
C ASP A 338 9.22 6.00 -42.08
N CYS A 339 8.34 5.98 -43.06
CA CYS A 339 7.98 7.18 -43.83
C CYS A 339 7.33 8.24 -42.94
N PHE A 340 6.61 7.87 -41.87
CA PHE A 340 6.06 8.83 -40.90
C PHE A 340 7.12 9.62 -40.12
N HIS A 341 8.40 9.33 -40.32
CA HIS A 341 9.54 10.00 -39.68
C HIS A 341 10.50 10.61 -40.72
N CYS A 342 10.05 10.85 -41.92
CA CYS A 342 10.88 11.32 -43.05
C CYS A 342 10.44 12.71 -43.55
N ALA A 343 11.41 13.58 -43.86
CA ALA A 343 11.12 14.93 -44.42
C ALA A 343 10.46 14.88 -45.80
N ASN A 344 10.68 13.80 -46.56
CA ASN A 344 10.08 13.61 -47.87
C ASN A 344 8.62 13.09 -47.80
N CYS A 345 8.14 12.75 -46.63
CA CYS A 345 6.77 12.29 -46.43
C CYS A 345 5.79 13.46 -46.49
N VAL A 346 4.78 13.31 -47.33
CA VAL A 346 3.64 14.24 -47.40
C VAL A 346 2.35 13.46 -47.21
N ILE A 347 1.53 13.93 -46.30
CA ILE A 347 0.22 13.37 -46.03
C ILE A 347 -0.83 14.37 -46.49
N THR A 348 -1.77 13.90 -47.31
CA THR A 348 -2.88 14.68 -47.81
C THR A 348 -4.21 14.17 -47.26
N ARG A 349 -5.30 14.87 -47.58
CA ARG A 349 -6.67 14.43 -47.21
C ARG A 349 -7.00 13.05 -47.81
N ASP A 350 -6.48 12.73 -48.98
CA ASP A 350 -6.76 11.45 -49.65
C ASP A 350 -6.15 10.24 -48.91
N HIS A 351 -5.08 10.44 -48.14
CA HIS A 351 -4.48 9.40 -47.33
C HIS A 351 -5.23 9.14 -46.01
N LEU A 352 -6.09 10.08 -45.58
CA LEU A 352 -6.72 10.03 -44.26
C LEU A 352 -7.54 8.74 -44.00
N PRO A 353 -8.34 8.21 -44.98
CA PRO A 353 -9.06 6.95 -44.78
C PRO A 353 -8.12 5.75 -44.49
N ALA A 354 -7.00 5.66 -45.22
CA ALA A 354 -6.02 4.60 -45.01
C ALA A 354 -5.25 4.75 -43.68
N ILE A 355 -5.00 5.99 -43.26
CA ILE A 355 -4.38 6.30 -41.98
C ILE A 355 -5.33 5.95 -40.81
N VAL A 356 -6.64 6.17 -40.95
CA VAL A 356 -7.64 5.76 -39.97
C VAL A 356 -7.68 4.23 -39.88
N ALA A 357 -7.65 3.51 -41.00
CA ALA A 357 -7.59 2.05 -40.97
C ALA A 357 -6.31 1.54 -40.28
N LEU A 358 -5.16 2.14 -40.57
CA LEU A 358 -3.89 1.83 -39.91
C LEU A 358 -3.98 2.09 -38.38
N HIS A 359 -4.53 3.23 -37.98
CA HIS A 359 -4.67 3.56 -36.55
C HIS A 359 -5.55 2.55 -35.81
N ASP A 360 -6.65 2.11 -36.41
CA ASP A 360 -7.55 1.11 -35.85
C ASP A 360 -6.83 -0.25 -35.73
N ASP A 361 -6.09 -0.69 -36.74
CA ASP A 361 -5.34 -1.94 -36.71
C ASP A 361 -4.23 -1.91 -35.65
N LEU A 362 -3.52 -0.79 -35.53
CA LEU A 362 -2.56 -0.61 -34.41
C LEU A 362 -3.22 -0.70 -33.04
N ALA A 363 -4.43 -0.16 -32.86
CA ALA A 363 -5.20 -0.27 -31.64
C ALA A 363 -5.62 -1.72 -31.34
N ASP A 364 -6.01 -2.47 -32.35
CA ASP A 364 -6.37 -3.88 -32.21
C ASP A 364 -5.16 -4.76 -31.86
N ARG A 365 -4.01 -4.53 -32.48
CA ARG A 365 -2.75 -5.23 -32.17
C ARG A 365 -2.27 -4.97 -30.75
N ARG A 366 -2.61 -3.83 -30.17
CA ARG A 366 -2.30 -3.55 -28.77
C ARG A 366 -2.96 -4.53 -27.81
N ARG A 367 -4.11 -5.12 -28.18
CA ARG A 367 -4.78 -6.14 -27.37
C ARG A 367 -4.09 -7.51 -27.47
N LEU A 368 -3.31 -7.74 -28.51
CA LEU A 368 -2.63 -9.01 -28.78
C LEU A 368 -1.19 -9.03 -28.27
N LEU A 369 -0.52 -7.88 -28.29
CA LEU A 369 0.86 -7.71 -27.84
C LEU A 369 0.93 -7.18 -26.41
N GLY A 370 2.02 -7.46 -25.71
CA GLY A 370 2.30 -6.78 -24.44
C GLY A 370 2.56 -5.28 -24.64
N ASP A 371 2.13 -4.45 -23.69
CA ASP A 371 2.26 -2.98 -23.79
C ASP A 371 3.68 -2.52 -24.14
N ALA A 372 4.71 -3.08 -23.49
CA ALA A 372 6.11 -2.71 -23.76
C ALA A 372 6.54 -3.02 -25.20
N GLU A 373 6.14 -4.17 -25.72
CA GLU A 373 6.44 -4.60 -27.08
C GLU A 373 5.70 -3.72 -28.10
N TRP A 374 4.42 -3.45 -27.83
CA TRP A 374 3.61 -2.61 -28.69
C TRP A 374 4.16 -1.18 -28.80
N TRP A 375 4.51 -0.55 -27.66
CA TRP A 375 5.09 0.79 -27.65
C TRP A 375 6.45 0.85 -28.37
N THR A 376 7.25 -0.20 -28.25
CA THR A 376 8.53 -0.29 -28.94
C THR A 376 8.36 -0.36 -30.47
N ARG A 377 7.40 -1.14 -30.95
CA ARG A 377 7.17 -1.36 -32.39
C ARG A 377 6.43 -0.19 -33.02
N TYR A 378 5.32 0.23 -32.44
CA TYR A 378 4.36 1.11 -33.08
C TYR A 378 4.23 2.49 -32.42
N GLY A 379 4.77 2.70 -31.24
CA GLY A 379 4.57 3.93 -30.46
C GLY A 379 4.91 5.21 -31.24
N ARG A 380 5.99 5.20 -32.02
CA ARG A 380 6.38 6.36 -32.84
C ARG A 380 5.34 6.69 -33.93
N VAL A 381 4.83 5.68 -34.62
CA VAL A 381 3.80 5.86 -35.68
C VAL A 381 2.49 6.28 -35.06
N TRP A 382 2.11 5.65 -33.94
CA TRP A 382 0.94 6.02 -33.18
C TRP A 382 0.94 7.49 -32.78
N THR A 383 2.06 7.98 -32.25
CA THR A 383 2.19 9.39 -31.87
C THR A 383 2.22 10.33 -33.06
N ALA A 384 2.84 9.93 -34.17
CA ALA A 384 2.79 10.69 -35.43
C ALA A 384 1.35 10.88 -35.92
N ILE A 385 0.55 9.80 -35.93
CA ILE A 385 -0.86 9.86 -36.32
C ILE A 385 -1.65 10.79 -35.44
N ARG A 386 -1.54 10.63 -34.12
CA ARG A 386 -2.33 11.38 -33.14
C ARG A 386 -1.95 12.86 -33.06
N TYR A 387 -0.66 13.17 -33.02
CA TYR A 387 -0.19 14.52 -32.70
C TYR A 387 0.21 15.36 -33.89
N ASP A 388 0.62 14.75 -35.03
CA ASP A 388 0.99 15.50 -36.22
C ASP A 388 -0.09 15.43 -37.31
N ILE A 389 -0.78 14.28 -37.48
CA ILE A 389 -1.77 14.12 -38.56
C ILE A 389 -3.16 14.53 -38.07
N TYR A 390 -3.74 13.84 -37.11
CA TYR A 390 -5.12 14.13 -36.65
C TYR A 390 -5.26 15.56 -36.12
N ALA A 391 -4.21 16.13 -35.56
CA ALA A 391 -4.22 17.52 -35.07
C ALA A 391 -4.42 18.54 -36.21
N LYS A 392 -4.28 18.14 -37.50
CA LYS A 392 -4.46 19.00 -38.68
C LYS A 392 -5.85 18.91 -39.31
N PHE A 393 -6.60 17.85 -39.00
CA PHE A 393 -7.93 17.64 -39.56
C PHE A 393 -9.00 17.89 -38.49
N SER A 394 -10.16 18.35 -38.94
CA SER A 394 -11.32 18.49 -38.04
C SER A 394 -11.88 17.12 -37.65
N PRO A 395 -12.56 17.00 -36.49
CA PRO A 395 -13.25 15.77 -36.09
C PRO A 395 -14.22 15.25 -37.15
N ALA A 396 -14.87 16.15 -37.90
CA ALA A 396 -15.80 15.79 -38.96
C ALA A 396 -15.08 15.13 -40.15
N GLU A 397 -13.91 15.63 -40.52
CA GLU A 397 -13.10 15.04 -41.59
C GLU A 397 -12.56 13.66 -41.21
N VAL A 398 -12.10 13.49 -39.97
CA VAL A 398 -11.66 12.17 -39.43
C VAL A 398 -12.83 11.20 -39.43
N SER A 399 -14.03 11.64 -38.99
CA SER A 399 -15.22 10.78 -38.99
C SER A 399 -15.66 10.39 -40.40
N ALA A 400 -15.59 11.32 -41.35
CA ALA A 400 -15.91 11.02 -42.75
C ALA A 400 -14.89 10.04 -43.36
N ALA A 401 -13.61 10.18 -43.03
CA ALA A 401 -12.55 9.26 -43.43
C ALA A 401 -12.77 7.84 -42.81
N ALA A 402 -13.20 7.77 -41.56
CA ALA A 402 -13.53 6.51 -40.92
C ALA A 402 -14.68 5.74 -41.58
N ALA A 403 -15.67 6.48 -42.14
CA ALA A 403 -16.76 5.88 -42.91
C ALA A 403 -16.31 5.32 -44.25
N ASN A 404 -15.18 5.81 -44.81
CA ASN A 404 -14.62 5.43 -46.09
C ASN A 404 -13.30 4.66 -45.98
N LYS A 405 -12.97 4.14 -44.79
CA LYS A 405 -11.71 3.41 -44.59
C LYS A 405 -11.66 2.12 -45.43
N PRO A 406 -10.51 1.75 -45.99
CA PRO A 406 -10.34 0.46 -46.65
C PRO A 406 -10.51 -0.68 -45.66
N ALA A 407 -10.94 -1.85 -46.16
CA ALA A 407 -11.13 -3.04 -45.34
C ALA A 407 -9.80 -3.61 -44.80
N ASP A 408 -8.71 -3.36 -45.51
CA ASP A 408 -7.36 -3.80 -45.15
C ASP A 408 -6.47 -2.59 -44.90
N ALA A 409 -5.84 -2.55 -43.72
CA ALA A 409 -4.91 -1.49 -43.34
C ALA A 409 -3.51 -1.66 -43.95
N LEU A 410 -3.24 -2.74 -44.68
CA LEU A 410 -1.97 -3.09 -45.32
C LEU A 410 -0.78 -3.20 -44.35
N LEU A 411 -1.03 -3.30 -43.08
CA LEU A 411 0.03 -3.34 -42.04
C LEU A 411 0.91 -4.60 -42.16
N GLU A 412 0.34 -5.70 -42.62
CA GLU A 412 1.10 -6.94 -42.88
C GLU A 412 2.24 -6.74 -43.89
N LEU A 413 2.08 -5.85 -44.87
CA LEU A 413 3.13 -5.53 -45.80
C LEU A 413 4.31 -4.78 -45.16
N ALA A 414 4.06 -4.09 -44.06
CA ALA A 414 5.10 -3.40 -43.30
C ALA A 414 5.83 -4.32 -42.31
N GLU A 415 5.22 -5.42 -41.90
CA GLU A 415 5.77 -6.35 -40.87
C GLU A 415 6.73 -7.40 -41.45
N GLU A 416 6.57 -7.82 -42.69
CA GLU A 416 7.49 -8.79 -43.31
C GLU A 416 8.97 -8.33 -43.33
N SER A 417 9.23 -7.05 -43.16
CA SER A 417 10.58 -6.50 -43.07
C SER A 417 11.25 -6.65 -41.70
N TRP A 418 10.50 -7.02 -40.64
CA TRP A 418 11.00 -7.14 -39.26
C TRP A 418 11.43 -8.56 -38.90
N GLU A 419 10.97 -9.58 -39.62
CA GLU A 419 11.26 -11.00 -39.31
C GLU A 419 12.58 -11.49 -39.99
N ARG A 420 13.31 -10.66 -40.71
CA ARG A 420 14.61 -11.06 -41.25
C ARG A 420 15.75 -10.43 -40.46
N PRO A 421 16.60 -11.27 -39.83
CA PRO A 421 17.77 -10.85 -39.06
C PRO A 421 18.82 -10.10 -39.87
#